data_5802c4a7e4035a887faf0f6977c1fd89
#
_entry.id   5802c4a7e4035a887faf0f6977c1fd89
#
_cell.length_a   1.000
_cell.length_b   1.000
_cell.length_c   1.000
_cell.angle_alpha   90.00
_cell.angle_beta   90.00
_cell.angle_gamma   90.00
#
_symmetry.space_group_name_H-M   'P 1'
#
loop_
_entity.id
_entity.type
_entity.pdbx_description
1 polymer ?
#
loop_
_entity_poly.entity_id
_entity_poly.type
_entity_poly.pdbx_seq_one_letter_code
_entity_poly.pdbx_strand_id
1 'polypeptide(L)'
;PASPARSIYEECLAMADCYLTWDRADPAAAQLLEALIREIGQLPLDGRGGPRCMVNTELNSGNFLINEETRSYLVDWEKPLISEAAQDLAHFLAPTTTFWKTDTILDREAVGRFLHAYQRAVNGRSDTGALAHRLPLFFTVTCLRGVSWCAMALREYDEPGRALTNPDTLRKIRAYLSEDFLRHILENYVRRDFLRGIVS
;
A
#
# COMPACT_ATOMS: atom_id res chain seq x y z
N PRO A 1 -20.38 -7.90 3.63
CA PRO A 1 -19.31 -7.47 2.75
C PRO A 1 -18.07 -8.31 3.02
N ALA A 2 -17.30 -8.59 1.96
CA ALA A 2 -16.04 -9.27 2.05
C ALA A 2 -15.10 -8.57 3.06
N SER A 3 -14.10 -9.28 3.57
CA SER A 3 -13.04 -8.65 4.37
C SER A 3 -12.39 -7.53 3.55
N PRO A 4 -12.12 -6.32 4.12
CA PRO A 4 -11.46 -5.26 3.36
C PRO A 4 -10.12 -5.69 2.75
N ALA A 5 -9.34 -6.51 3.47
CA ALA A 5 -8.08 -7.02 2.93
C ALA A 5 -8.30 -7.93 1.71
N ARG A 6 -9.34 -8.77 1.73
CA ARG A 6 -9.74 -9.59 0.58
C ARG A 6 -10.16 -8.72 -0.59
N SER A 7 -10.99 -7.70 -0.36
CA SER A 7 -11.45 -6.80 -1.43
C SER A 7 -10.28 -6.06 -2.09
N ILE A 8 -9.30 -5.58 -1.30
CA ILE A 8 -8.09 -4.95 -1.85
C ILE A 8 -7.28 -5.96 -2.68
N TYR A 9 -7.13 -7.19 -2.20
CA TYR A 9 -6.42 -8.22 -2.93
C TYR A 9 -7.09 -8.54 -4.27
N GLU A 10 -8.42 -8.68 -4.30
CA GLU A 10 -9.18 -8.93 -5.55
C GLU A 10 -9.05 -7.77 -6.54
N GLU A 11 -9.06 -6.53 -6.06
CA GLU A 11 -8.75 -5.35 -6.89
C GLU A 11 -7.35 -5.44 -7.49
N CYS A 12 -6.35 -5.87 -6.69
CA CYS A 12 -4.99 -6.07 -7.17
C CYS A 12 -4.88 -7.13 -8.27
N LEU A 13 -5.65 -8.23 -8.18
CA LEU A 13 -5.67 -9.25 -9.23
C LEU A 13 -6.15 -8.67 -10.55
N ALA A 14 -7.23 -7.89 -10.53
CA ALA A 14 -7.77 -7.26 -11.74
C ALA A 14 -6.77 -6.27 -12.37
N MET A 15 -6.08 -5.46 -11.56
CA MET A 15 -5.05 -4.55 -12.04
C MET A 15 -3.83 -5.30 -12.60
N ALA A 16 -3.37 -6.34 -11.89
CA ALA A 16 -2.22 -7.13 -12.32
C ALA A 16 -2.47 -7.89 -13.61
N ASP A 17 -3.68 -8.43 -13.81
CA ASP A 17 -4.07 -9.18 -15.02
C ASP A 17 -3.88 -8.33 -16.28
N CYS A 18 -4.13 -7.03 -16.20
CA CYS A 18 -3.87 -6.09 -17.30
C CYS A 18 -2.41 -6.16 -17.78
N TYR A 19 -1.45 -6.27 -16.86
CA TYR A 19 -0.04 -6.35 -17.18
C TYR A 19 0.39 -7.78 -17.57
N LEU A 20 -0.03 -8.77 -16.81
CA LEU A 20 0.37 -10.17 -17.00
C LEU A 20 -0.11 -10.76 -18.32
N THR A 21 -1.20 -10.23 -18.88
CA THR A 21 -1.72 -10.61 -20.21
C THR A 21 -1.19 -9.77 -21.36
N TRP A 22 -0.33 -8.81 -21.06
CA TRP A 22 0.23 -7.91 -22.07
C TRP A 22 1.45 -8.54 -22.74
N ASP A 23 1.47 -8.60 -24.06
CA ASP A 23 2.53 -9.22 -24.88
C ASP A 23 3.90 -8.53 -24.79
N ARG A 24 3.94 -7.28 -24.26
CA ARG A 24 5.17 -6.52 -24.04
C ARG A 24 5.55 -6.40 -22.57
N ALA A 25 4.91 -7.17 -21.68
CA ALA A 25 5.30 -7.22 -20.28
C ALA A 25 6.74 -7.75 -20.13
N ASP A 26 7.51 -7.13 -19.24
CA ASP A 26 8.83 -7.65 -18.89
C ASP A 26 8.69 -9.00 -18.17
N PRO A 27 9.31 -10.10 -18.66
CA PRO A 27 9.11 -11.41 -18.07
C PRO A 27 9.59 -11.53 -16.62
N ALA A 28 10.68 -10.84 -16.24
CA ALA A 28 11.19 -10.89 -14.87
C ALA A 28 10.25 -10.15 -13.91
N ALA A 29 9.75 -8.98 -14.32
CA ALA A 29 8.75 -8.25 -13.56
C ALA A 29 7.43 -9.05 -13.43
N ALA A 30 6.97 -9.69 -14.51
CA ALA A 30 5.78 -10.54 -14.48
C ALA A 30 5.92 -11.70 -13.51
N GLN A 31 7.04 -12.43 -13.51
CA GLN A 31 7.29 -13.53 -12.57
C GLN A 31 7.29 -13.07 -11.10
N LEU A 32 7.87 -11.91 -10.81
CA LEU A 32 7.87 -11.35 -9.46
C LEU A 32 6.49 -10.89 -9.02
N LEU A 33 5.71 -10.28 -9.91
CA LEU A 33 4.32 -9.89 -9.65
C LEU A 33 3.45 -11.11 -9.38
N GLU A 34 3.59 -12.19 -10.18
CA GLU A 34 2.91 -13.47 -9.93
C GLU A 34 3.31 -14.09 -8.58
N ALA A 35 4.59 -14.00 -8.21
CA ALA A 35 5.06 -14.47 -6.91
C ALA A 35 4.43 -13.68 -5.76
N LEU A 36 4.37 -12.35 -5.88
CA LEU A 36 3.68 -11.47 -4.91
C LEU A 36 2.22 -11.86 -4.75
N ILE A 37 1.50 -11.99 -5.86
CA ILE A 37 0.09 -12.39 -5.88
C ILE A 37 -0.10 -13.74 -5.19
N ARG A 38 0.67 -14.75 -5.59
CA ARG A 38 0.56 -16.11 -5.06
C ARG A 38 0.81 -16.16 -3.56
N GLU A 39 1.88 -15.52 -3.08
CA GLU A 39 2.27 -15.58 -1.66
C GLU A 39 1.31 -14.78 -0.78
N ILE A 40 0.85 -13.61 -1.24
CA ILE A 40 -0.13 -12.80 -0.52
C ILE A 40 -1.51 -13.48 -0.51
N GLY A 41 -1.88 -14.18 -1.57
CA GLY A 41 -3.13 -14.94 -1.66
C GLY A 41 -3.24 -16.08 -0.62
N GLN A 42 -2.12 -16.53 -0.05
CA GLN A 42 -2.09 -17.55 1.00
C GLN A 42 -2.28 -16.96 2.41
N LEU A 43 -2.25 -15.63 2.56
CA LEU A 43 -2.47 -14.98 3.85
C LEU A 43 -3.96 -15.07 4.27
N PRO A 44 -4.26 -14.94 5.58
CA PRO A 44 -5.64 -15.02 6.10
C PRO A 44 -6.44 -13.75 5.76
N LEU A 45 -6.66 -13.50 4.45
CA LEU A 45 -7.32 -12.31 3.93
C LEU A 45 -8.76 -12.15 4.45
N ASP A 46 -9.44 -13.27 4.72
CA ASP A 46 -10.82 -13.32 5.25
C ASP A 46 -10.87 -13.44 6.77
N GLY A 47 -9.73 -13.28 7.45
CA GLY A 47 -9.64 -13.37 8.88
C GLY A 47 -10.54 -12.37 9.62
N ARG A 48 -10.84 -12.66 10.90
CA ARG A 48 -11.64 -11.77 11.75
C ARG A 48 -11.06 -10.36 11.74
N GLY A 49 -11.87 -9.39 11.29
CA GLY A 49 -11.48 -7.98 11.21
C GLY A 49 -11.41 -7.30 12.57
N GLY A 50 -10.70 -6.18 12.62
CA GLY A 50 -10.69 -5.25 13.75
C GLY A 50 -11.92 -4.33 13.77
N PRO A 51 -11.97 -3.43 14.75
CA PRO A 51 -13.01 -2.40 14.82
C PRO A 51 -13.07 -1.58 13.53
N ARG A 52 -14.29 -1.25 13.12
CA ARG A 52 -14.55 -0.47 11.91
C ARG A 52 -14.59 1.02 12.22
N CYS A 53 -13.96 1.79 11.33
CA CYS A 53 -13.98 3.23 11.35
C CYS A 53 -14.05 3.77 9.91
N MET A 54 -14.26 5.07 9.79
CA MET A 54 -14.10 5.74 8.50
C MET A 54 -12.62 5.87 8.20
N VAL A 55 -12.20 5.44 7.01
CA VAL A 55 -10.84 5.55 6.49
C VAL A 55 -10.81 6.42 5.24
N ASN A 56 -9.69 7.11 5.03
CA ASN A 56 -9.49 7.98 3.88
C ASN A 56 -9.16 7.19 2.61
N THR A 57 -8.45 6.06 2.75
CA THR A 57 -7.98 5.15 1.68
C THR A 57 -6.79 5.65 0.85
N GLU A 58 -6.48 6.92 0.89
CA GLU A 58 -5.40 7.53 0.09
C GLU A 58 -4.43 8.38 0.94
N LEU A 59 -4.23 7.99 2.21
CA LEU A 59 -3.30 8.69 3.09
C LEU A 59 -1.88 8.70 2.53
N ASN A 60 -1.41 9.88 2.20
CA ASN A 60 -0.02 10.11 1.79
C ASN A 60 0.45 11.47 2.34
N SER A 61 1.75 11.74 2.32
CA SER A 61 2.31 12.96 2.90
C SER A 61 1.76 14.26 2.29
N GLY A 62 1.32 14.23 1.03
CA GLY A 62 0.76 15.40 0.34
C GLY A 62 -0.64 15.80 0.81
N ASN A 63 -1.35 14.89 1.50
CA ASN A 63 -2.72 15.12 1.97
C ASN A 63 -2.77 15.70 3.39
N PHE A 64 -1.60 15.93 4.04
CA PHE A 64 -1.51 16.55 5.35
C PHE A 64 -1.06 18.01 5.21
N LEU A 65 -1.94 18.93 5.56
CA LEU A 65 -1.66 20.35 5.66
C LEU A 65 -1.29 20.65 7.12
N ILE A 66 0.01 20.64 7.39
CA ILE A 66 0.53 20.86 8.75
C ILE A 66 0.73 22.36 8.99
N ASN A 67 0.17 22.86 10.09
CA ASN A 67 0.37 24.21 10.56
C ASN A 67 0.69 24.17 12.06
N GLU A 68 1.85 24.68 12.44
CA GLU A 68 2.33 24.66 13.82
C GLU A 68 1.64 25.70 14.70
N GLU A 69 1.14 26.80 14.12
CA GLU A 69 0.53 27.91 14.86
C GLU A 69 -1.01 27.80 14.96
N THR A 70 -1.64 27.04 14.06
CA THR A 70 -3.10 26.95 13.99
C THR A 70 -3.55 25.49 13.87
N ARG A 71 -4.60 25.21 13.07
CA ARG A 71 -5.10 23.86 12.85
C ARG A 71 -4.42 23.21 11.67
N SER A 72 -4.03 21.95 11.85
CA SER A 72 -3.63 21.08 10.75
C SER A 72 -4.87 20.37 10.17
N TYR A 73 -4.81 20.06 8.88
CA TYR A 73 -5.92 19.43 8.16
C TYR A 73 -5.45 18.19 7.43
N LEU A 74 -6.30 17.17 7.40
CA LEU A 74 -6.22 16.07 6.46
C LEU A 74 -7.24 16.34 5.34
N VAL A 75 -6.76 16.42 4.12
CA VAL A 75 -7.57 16.71 2.93
C VAL A 75 -7.72 15.48 2.04
N ASP A 76 -8.39 15.63 0.89
CA ASP A 76 -8.58 14.57 -0.10
C ASP A 76 -9.40 13.39 0.44
N TRP A 77 -10.64 13.69 0.82
CA TRP A 77 -11.64 12.73 1.28
C TRP A 77 -12.63 12.34 0.16
N GLU A 78 -12.13 12.14 -1.05
CA GLU A 78 -13.03 11.87 -2.19
C GLU A 78 -13.60 10.44 -2.19
N LYS A 79 -12.92 9.48 -1.58
CA LYS A 79 -13.31 8.05 -1.56
C LYS A 79 -13.27 7.44 -0.16
N PRO A 80 -13.86 8.07 0.85
CA PRO A 80 -13.86 7.49 2.19
C PRO A 80 -14.74 6.23 2.22
N LEU A 81 -14.34 5.27 3.05
CA LEU A 81 -15.14 4.07 3.27
C LEU A 81 -15.07 3.60 4.72
N ILE A 82 -15.92 2.64 5.07
CA ILE A 82 -15.89 2.01 6.39
C ILE A 82 -15.01 0.78 6.36
N SER A 83 -13.86 0.87 7.02
CA SER A 83 -12.87 -0.20 7.09
C SER A 83 -12.19 -0.22 8.46
N GLU A 84 -11.00 -0.79 8.51
CA GLU A 84 -10.15 -0.89 9.71
C GLU A 84 -9.09 0.21 9.67
N ALA A 85 -8.78 0.83 10.81
CA ALA A 85 -7.72 1.86 10.90
C ALA A 85 -6.36 1.36 10.34
N ALA A 86 -6.13 0.05 10.42
CA ALA A 86 -4.96 -0.61 9.85
C ALA A 86 -4.80 -0.36 8.34
N GLN A 87 -5.91 -0.16 7.58
CA GLN A 87 -5.85 0.14 6.16
C GLN A 87 -5.18 1.48 5.89
N ASP A 88 -5.60 2.54 6.57
CA ASP A 88 -5.03 3.87 6.41
C ASP A 88 -3.58 3.94 6.91
N LEU A 89 -3.30 3.33 8.05
CA LEU A 89 -1.93 3.27 8.58
C LEU A 89 -0.99 2.51 7.66
N ALA A 90 -1.44 1.38 7.13
CA ALA A 90 -0.68 0.62 6.13
C ALA A 90 -0.43 1.45 4.88
N HIS A 91 -1.46 2.13 4.36
CA HIS A 91 -1.32 2.97 3.17
C HIS A 91 -0.29 4.09 3.41
N PHE A 92 -0.38 4.79 4.52
CA PHE A 92 0.52 5.90 4.85
C PHE A 92 1.99 5.47 4.99
N LEU A 93 2.24 4.28 5.57
CA LEU A 93 3.58 3.81 5.93
C LEU A 93 4.21 2.88 4.87
N ALA A 94 3.41 2.33 3.95
CA ALA A 94 3.91 1.37 2.97
C ALA A 94 5.00 1.96 2.06
N PRO A 95 6.04 1.16 1.71
CA PRO A 95 7.09 1.59 0.79
C PRO A 95 6.52 2.06 -0.55
N THR A 96 5.44 1.44 -1.02
CA THR A 96 4.76 1.79 -2.26
C THR A 96 3.98 3.11 -2.19
N THR A 97 3.78 3.70 -1.02
CA THR A 97 3.22 5.03 -0.87
C THR A 97 4.30 6.07 -0.63
N THR A 98 5.21 5.79 0.31
CA THR A 98 6.25 6.74 0.69
C THR A 98 7.25 6.97 -0.44
N PHE A 99 7.68 5.93 -1.13
CA PHE A 99 8.56 6.04 -2.30
C PHE A 99 7.91 6.81 -3.47
N TRP A 100 6.59 6.68 -3.64
CA TRP A 100 5.86 7.44 -4.68
C TRP A 100 5.92 8.95 -4.44
N LYS A 101 5.69 9.38 -3.20
CA LYS A 101 5.52 10.80 -2.85
C LYS A 101 6.83 11.50 -2.47
N THR A 102 7.80 10.78 -1.92
CA THR A 102 8.99 11.38 -1.29
C THR A 102 10.32 10.80 -1.75
N ASP A 103 10.33 9.84 -2.68
CA ASP A 103 11.50 9.04 -3.08
C ASP A 103 12.18 8.29 -1.92
N THR A 104 11.48 8.12 -0.80
CA THR A 104 12.01 7.51 0.42
C THR A 104 11.20 6.28 0.81
N ILE A 105 11.89 5.23 1.20
CA ILE A 105 11.30 4.07 1.89
C ILE A 105 11.62 4.22 3.37
N LEU A 106 10.59 4.25 4.21
CA LEU A 106 10.76 4.35 5.66
C LEU A 106 11.42 3.09 6.21
N ASP A 107 12.43 3.26 7.05
CA ASP A 107 13.02 2.17 7.80
C ASP A 107 12.13 1.73 8.98
N ARG A 108 12.49 0.59 9.59
CA ARG A 108 11.74 0.04 10.73
C ARG A 108 11.65 1.00 11.91
N GLU A 109 12.69 1.79 12.16
CA GLU A 109 12.73 2.73 13.26
C GLU A 109 11.76 3.88 13.04
N ALA A 110 11.72 4.45 11.84
CA ALA A 110 10.79 5.52 11.48
C ALA A 110 9.33 5.04 11.55
N VAL A 111 9.05 3.85 11.02
CA VAL A 111 7.72 3.22 11.13
C VAL A 111 7.36 2.97 12.58
N GLY A 112 8.28 2.47 13.39
CA GLY A 112 8.06 2.23 14.83
C GLY A 112 7.77 3.52 15.59
N ARG A 113 8.55 4.58 15.38
CA ARG A 113 8.29 5.89 16.00
C ARG A 113 6.89 6.42 15.68
N PHE A 114 6.49 6.30 14.41
CA PHE A 114 5.14 6.74 13.99
C PHE A 114 4.05 5.92 14.68
N LEU A 115 4.14 4.59 14.66
CA LEU A 115 3.13 3.72 15.26
C LEU A 115 3.01 3.90 16.76
N HIS A 116 4.12 4.08 17.48
CA HIS A 116 4.10 4.41 18.91
C HIS A 116 3.44 5.77 19.17
N ALA A 117 3.71 6.78 18.33
CA ALA A 117 3.04 8.09 18.47
C ALA A 117 1.53 7.97 18.20
N TYR A 118 1.14 7.22 17.18
CA TYR A 118 -0.28 6.93 16.89
C TYR A 118 -0.96 6.22 18.05
N GLN A 119 -0.38 5.14 18.58
CA GLN A 119 -0.94 4.41 19.72
C GLN A 119 -1.15 5.31 20.95
N ARG A 120 -0.19 6.17 21.27
CA ARG A 120 -0.34 7.14 22.37
C ARG A 120 -1.47 8.15 22.09
N ALA A 121 -1.59 8.63 20.85
CA ALA A 121 -2.60 9.62 20.48
C ALA A 121 -4.02 9.04 20.51
N VAL A 122 -4.21 7.76 20.20
CA VAL A 122 -5.52 7.09 20.19
C VAL A 122 -5.85 6.37 21.51
N ASN A 123 -4.98 6.43 22.49
CA ASN A 123 -5.11 5.72 23.76
C ASN A 123 -6.54 5.85 24.34
N GLY A 124 -7.19 4.71 24.60
CA GLY A 124 -8.56 4.64 25.13
C GLY A 124 -9.68 4.96 24.12
N ARG A 125 -9.35 5.38 22.88
CA ARG A 125 -10.34 5.69 21.83
C ARG A 125 -10.41 4.62 20.74
N SER A 126 -9.45 3.72 20.69
CA SER A 126 -9.37 2.65 19.68
C SER A 126 -8.75 1.39 20.28
N ASP A 127 -9.17 0.22 19.78
CA ASP A 127 -8.56 -1.06 20.12
C ASP A 127 -7.22 -1.21 19.37
N THR A 128 -6.13 -0.88 20.08
CA THR A 128 -4.77 -0.99 19.54
C THR A 128 -4.27 -2.44 19.47
N GLY A 129 -4.87 -3.37 20.24
CA GLY A 129 -4.54 -4.79 20.17
C GLY A 129 -4.97 -5.41 18.83
N ALA A 130 -6.14 -5.06 18.34
CA ALA A 130 -6.57 -5.47 17.00
C ALA A 130 -5.62 -4.94 15.91
N LEU A 131 -5.07 -3.73 16.08
CA LEU A 131 -4.13 -3.13 15.14
C LEU A 131 -2.87 -3.97 14.96
N ALA A 132 -2.30 -4.49 16.06
CA ALA A 132 -1.08 -5.32 16.01
C ALA A 132 -1.23 -6.56 15.13
N HIS A 133 -2.43 -7.16 15.10
CA HIS A 133 -2.73 -8.35 14.28
C HIS A 133 -3.10 -8.00 12.83
N ARG A 134 -3.72 -6.83 12.61
CA ARG A 134 -4.27 -6.48 11.30
C ARG A 134 -3.31 -5.68 10.42
N LEU A 135 -2.47 -4.84 11.04
CA LEU A 135 -1.57 -3.96 10.30
C LEU A 135 -0.58 -4.71 9.40
N PRO A 136 0.06 -5.83 9.81
CA PRO A 136 0.96 -6.58 8.92
C PRO A 136 0.25 -7.04 7.64
N LEU A 137 -0.98 -7.53 7.76
CA LEU A 137 -1.77 -7.98 6.62
C LEU A 137 -2.09 -6.83 5.66
N PHE A 138 -2.61 -5.71 6.19
CA PHE A 138 -2.92 -4.53 5.37
C PHE A 138 -1.65 -3.94 4.74
N PHE A 139 -0.54 -3.96 5.45
CA PHE A 139 0.76 -3.48 4.93
C PHE A 139 1.18 -4.27 3.70
N THR A 140 1.07 -5.59 3.76
CA THR A 140 1.42 -6.50 2.67
C THR A 140 0.49 -6.32 1.46
N VAL A 141 -0.84 -6.27 1.66
CA VAL A 141 -1.78 -6.07 0.53
C VAL A 141 -1.68 -4.65 -0.05
N THR A 142 -1.31 -3.65 0.74
CA THR A 142 -1.05 -2.28 0.25
C THR A 142 0.20 -2.24 -0.63
N CYS A 143 1.25 -2.98 -0.28
CA CYS A 143 2.42 -3.13 -1.16
C CYS A 143 2.02 -3.73 -2.50
N LEU A 144 1.21 -4.80 -2.50
CA LEU A 144 0.69 -5.39 -3.74
C LEU A 144 -0.13 -4.38 -4.53
N ARG A 145 -1.02 -3.62 -3.88
CA ARG A 145 -1.85 -2.62 -4.54
C ARG A 145 -1.02 -1.59 -5.30
N GLY A 146 0.04 -1.08 -4.68
CA GLY A 146 0.92 -0.10 -5.33
C GLY A 146 1.63 -0.65 -6.57
N VAL A 147 2.18 -1.87 -6.50
CA VAL A 147 2.86 -2.48 -7.67
C VAL A 147 1.87 -2.91 -8.75
N SER A 148 0.70 -3.45 -8.38
CA SER A 148 -0.34 -3.84 -9.34
C SER A 148 -0.92 -2.62 -10.08
N TRP A 149 -1.10 -1.51 -9.37
CA TRP A 149 -1.51 -0.24 -10.01
C TRP A 149 -0.46 0.24 -11.01
N CYS A 150 0.83 0.20 -10.65
CA CYS A 150 1.91 0.57 -11.57
C CYS A 150 1.97 -0.38 -12.78
N ALA A 151 1.71 -1.66 -12.60
CA ALA A 151 1.67 -2.64 -13.68
C ALA A 151 0.54 -2.32 -14.68
N MET A 152 -0.67 -2.09 -14.20
CA MET A 152 -1.79 -1.64 -15.02
C MET A 152 -1.48 -0.31 -15.72
N ALA A 153 -1.00 0.68 -14.98
CA ALA A 153 -0.69 2.00 -15.51
C ALA A 153 0.40 1.96 -16.60
N LEU A 154 1.42 1.08 -16.49
CA LEU A 154 2.45 0.97 -17.52
C LEU A 154 1.86 0.54 -18.85
N ARG A 155 0.97 -0.46 -18.84
CA ARG A 155 0.27 -0.89 -20.06
C ARG A 155 -0.55 0.25 -20.67
N GLU A 156 -1.31 0.97 -19.83
CA GLU A 156 -2.09 2.12 -20.30
C GLU A 156 -1.22 3.24 -20.88
N TYR A 157 -0.03 3.51 -20.29
CA TYR A 157 0.92 4.50 -20.82
C TYR A 157 1.52 4.12 -22.16
N ASP A 158 1.51 2.84 -22.50
CA ASP A 158 2.05 2.32 -23.73
C ASP A 158 0.99 2.21 -24.86
N GLU A 159 -0.27 2.51 -24.57
CA GLU A 159 -1.35 2.51 -25.57
C GLU A 159 -1.14 3.60 -26.62
N PRO A 160 -1.27 3.24 -27.94
CA PRO A 160 -1.16 4.22 -29.00
C PRO A 160 -2.22 5.32 -28.88
N GLY A 161 -1.81 6.57 -29.08
CA GLY A 161 -2.74 7.71 -29.13
C GLY A 161 -3.06 8.36 -27.79
N ARG A 162 -2.41 7.96 -26.71
CA ARG A 162 -2.53 8.66 -25.42
C ARG A 162 -2.03 10.10 -25.53
N ALA A 163 -2.93 11.08 -25.38
CA ALA A 163 -2.66 12.49 -25.64
C ALA A 163 -1.77 13.15 -24.57
N LEU A 164 -1.73 12.60 -23.35
CA LEU A 164 -0.99 13.18 -22.22
C LEU A 164 -0.17 12.10 -21.52
N THR A 165 1.15 12.26 -21.56
CA THR A 165 2.08 11.45 -20.77
C THR A 165 2.86 12.37 -19.83
N ASN A 166 2.90 12.02 -18.55
CA ASN A 166 3.78 12.68 -17.59
C ASN A 166 5.08 11.85 -17.47
N PRO A 167 6.23 12.37 -17.94
CA PRO A 167 7.49 11.63 -17.91
C PRO A 167 7.94 11.22 -16.50
N ASP A 168 7.66 12.06 -15.49
CA ASP A 168 8.03 11.78 -14.11
C ASP A 168 7.18 10.65 -13.54
N THR A 169 5.89 10.64 -13.84
CA THR A 169 4.99 9.54 -13.49
C THR A 169 5.44 8.24 -14.16
N LEU A 170 5.74 8.27 -15.46
CA LEU A 170 6.20 7.08 -16.18
C LEU A 170 7.54 6.54 -15.63
N ARG A 171 8.48 7.44 -15.29
CA ARG A 171 9.73 7.07 -14.64
C ARG A 171 9.46 6.36 -13.31
N LYS A 172 8.54 6.86 -12.50
CA LYS A 172 8.17 6.29 -11.22
C LYS A 172 7.48 4.92 -11.40
N ILE A 173 6.56 4.79 -12.33
CA ILE A 173 5.91 3.51 -12.68
C ILE A 173 6.97 2.45 -13.04
N ARG A 174 7.94 2.80 -13.91
CA ARG A 174 9.02 1.88 -14.28
C ARG A 174 9.92 1.50 -13.11
N ALA A 175 10.17 2.43 -12.18
CA ALA A 175 10.95 2.13 -10.98
C ALA A 175 10.25 1.09 -10.09
N TYR A 176 8.91 1.13 -9.98
CA TYR A 176 8.12 0.13 -9.24
C TYR A 176 8.13 -1.25 -9.88
N LEU A 177 8.28 -1.32 -11.19
CA LEU A 177 8.31 -2.58 -11.94
C LEU A 177 9.74 -3.05 -12.23
N SER A 178 10.77 -2.36 -11.69
CA SER A 178 12.12 -2.88 -11.76
C SER A 178 12.25 -4.17 -10.93
N GLU A 179 13.09 -5.10 -11.41
CA GLU A 179 13.35 -6.36 -10.69
C GLU A 179 13.81 -6.10 -9.25
N ASP A 180 14.68 -5.12 -9.05
CA ASP A 180 15.22 -4.78 -7.73
C ASP A 180 14.11 -4.33 -6.76
N PHE A 181 13.20 -3.45 -7.21
CA PHE A 181 12.11 -2.98 -6.36
C PHE A 181 11.10 -4.08 -6.06
N LEU A 182 10.67 -4.85 -7.06
CA LEU A 182 9.72 -5.95 -6.87
C LEU A 182 10.30 -7.02 -5.95
N ARG A 183 11.58 -7.37 -6.12
CA ARG A 183 12.30 -8.29 -5.24
C ARG A 183 12.42 -7.73 -3.82
N HIS A 184 12.71 -6.44 -3.69
CA HIS A 184 12.75 -5.77 -2.39
C HIS A 184 11.40 -5.87 -1.66
N ILE A 185 10.28 -5.63 -2.36
CA ILE A 185 8.93 -5.79 -1.79
C ILE A 185 8.69 -7.24 -1.37
N LEU A 186 8.95 -8.20 -2.25
CA LEU A 186 8.71 -9.61 -1.99
C LEU A 186 9.50 -10.11 -0.76
N GLU A 187 10.79 -9.81 -0.70
CA GLU A 187 11.67 -10.35 0.35
C GLU A 187 11.47 -9.67 1.70
N ASN A 188 11.22 -8.36 1.74
CA ASN A 188 11.22 -7.61 2.98
C ASN A 188 9.82 -7.36 3.56
N TYR A 189 8.76 -7.40 2.74
CA TYR A 189 7.42 -7.03 3.17
C TYR A 189 6.37 -8.16 2.99
N VAL A 190 6.72 -9.21 2.26
CA VAL A 190 5.85 -10.38 2.09
C VAL A 190 6.44 -11.58 2.80
N ARG A 191 7.67 -11.97 2.48
CA ARG A 191 8.35 -13.14 3.07
C ARG A 191 8.85 -12.89 4.48
N ARG A 192 9.22 -11.66 4.79
CA ARG A 192 9.59 -11.24 6.14
C ARG A 192 8.47 -10.41 6.73
N ASP A 193 8.17 -10.65 7.99
CA ASP A 193 7.29 -9.77 8.76
C ASP A 193 8.06 -8.50 9.14
N PHE A 194 7.98 -7.50 8.27
CA PHE A 194 8.63 -6.20 8.46
C PHE A 194 8.20 -5.53 9.76
N LEU A 195 6.97 -5.76 10.22
CA LEU A 195 6.41 -5.13 11.41
C LEU A 195 6.61 -5.95 12.69
N ARG A 196 7.22 -7.12 12.59
CA ARG A 196 7.44 -8.01 13.74
C ARG A 196 8.18 -7.30 14.87
N GLY A 197 7.55 -7.23 16.05
CA GLY A 197 8.11 -6.58 17.24
C GLY A 197 8.08 -5.05 17.21
N ILE A 198 7.45 -4.44 16.21
CA ILE A 198 7.19 -2.98 16.17
C ILE A 198 5.83 -2.68 16.78
N VAL A 199 4.83 -3.49 16.48
CA VAL A 199 3.46 -3.36 17.00
C VAL A 199 3.26 -4.46 18.03
N SER A 200 3.11 -4.07 19.30
CA SER A 200 2.87 -4.96 20.44
C SER A 200 1.54 -4.60 21.13
#